data_39f66629c77b8259b9bbeb6d1339642e
#
_entry.id   39f66629c77b8259b9bbeb6d1339642e
#
_cell.length_a   1.000
_cell.length_b   1.000
_cell.length_c   1.000
_cell.angle_alpha   90.00
_cell.angle_beta   90.00
_cell.angle_gamma   90.00
#
_symmetry.space_group_name_H-M   'P 1'
#
loop_
_entity.id
_entity.type
_entity.pdbx_description
1 polymer ?
#
loop_
_entity_poly.entity_id
_entity_poly.type
_entity_poly.pdbx_seq_one_letter_code
_entity_poly.pdbx_strand_id
1 'polypeptide(L)'
;MPRTRRALAALALLLAAVLAAACGKEGSPPVKGPQPDELPVYQVNTAFQLPDSPTWRKAKSRGHLVVGAKEDQPYLGEKDPATGVYSGFDIEIAKMVAAYLGFGRDEVRFRTIASANRETALQNGQIDYYVGTYTINDMRKKLVGFAGPYYMAGQSLLVRTDEHDINGPEDLAGKRVCSATGSTPYQRIKSDYPKAILVGYDTYSICVDNLLTYQVDAVTTDDAILIGYAAKAPDELKIAGKPFSQEPYGIGVPRSDNALRFAIDDALAAGEKNGYWKQAYDATLGLSGVPAPQPPPIDRYPAS
;
A
#
# COMPACT_ATOMS: atom_id res chain seq x y z
N MET A 1 39.60 65.18 -10.53
CA MET A 1 38.96 64.05 -11.19
C MET A 1 38.46 63.01 -10.21
N PRO A 2 37.29 63.21 -9.56
CA PRO A 2 36.69 62.12 -8.76
C PRO A 2 35.20 61.88 -9.04
N ARG A 3 34.73 62.08 -10.29
CA ARG A 3 33.28 61.84 -10.60
C ARG A 3 32.99 60.52 -11.35
N THR A 4 33.98 59.82 -11.90
CA THR A 4 33.83 58.60 -12.67
C THR A 4 33.79 57.31 -11.84
N ARG A 5 34.31 57.34 -10.60
CA ARG A 5 34.30 56.15 -9.69
C ARG A 5 32.97 55.89 -8.98
N ARG A 6 32.08 56.88 -8.86
CA ARG A 6 30.77 56.74 -8.23
C ARG A 6 29.70 56.21 -9.15
N ALA A 7 29.86 56.38 -10.47
CA ALA A 7 28.90 55.86 -11.45
C ALA A 7 29.07 54.35 -11.72
N LEU A 8 30.27 53.81 -11.59
CA LEU A 8 30.56 52.39 -11.77
C LEU A 8 30.11 51.54 -10.57
N ALA A 9 30.10 52.09 -9.34
CA ALA A 9 29.60 51.38 -8.16
C ALA A 9 28.07 51.28 -8.09
N ALA A 10 27.36 52.26 -8.67
CA ALA A 10 25.89 52.21 -8.74
C ALA A 10 25.37 51.23 -9.80
N LEU A 11 26.12 51.02 -10.90
CA LEU A 11 25.74 50.09 -11.95
C LEU A 11 25.99 48.62 -11.54
N ALA A 12 27.00 48.36 -10.70
CA ALA A 12 27.30 47.04 -10.19
C ALA A 12 26.24 46.57 -9.14
N LEU A 13 25.64 47.46 -8.38
CA LEU A 13 24.57 47.18 -7.42
C LEU A 13 23.20 46.93 -8.08
N LEU A 14 22.95 47.53 -9.26
CA LEU A 14 21.72 47.28 -10.04
C LEU A 14 21.76 45.94 -10.78
N LEU A 15 22.94 45.46 -11.19
CA LEU A 15 23.07 44.15 -11.85
C LEU A 15 22.95 42.97 -10.84
N ALA A 16 23.30 43.16 -9.57
CA ALA A 16 23.16 42.15 -8.54
C ALA A 16 21.70 41.93 -8.07
N ALA A 17 20.84 42.94 -8.30
CA ALA A 17 19.41 42.84 -7.89
C ALA A 17 18.53 42.13 -8.96
N VAL A 18 19.00 41.96 -10.19
CA VAL A 18 18.23 41.31 -11.28
C VAL A 18 18.47 39.78 -11.32
N LEU A 19 19.52 39.27 -10.68
CA LEU A 19 19.83 37.84 -10.62
C LEU A 19 19.09 37.09 -9.47
N ALA A 20 18.38 37.80 -8.59
CA ALA A 20 17.60 37.18 -7.50
C ALA A 20 16.12 36.89 -7.85
N ALA A 21 15.66 37.16 -9.07
CA ALA A 21 14.27 36.95 -9.51
C ALA A 21 14.09 35.71 -10.40
N ALA A 22 15.05 34.79 -10.42
CA ALA A 22 14.82 33.44 -10.95
C ALA A 22 14.24 32.58 -9.81
N CYS A 23 13.03 32.92 -9.34
CA CYS A 23 12.21 32.02 -8.53
C CYS A 23 11.84 30.83 -9.42
N GLY A 24 12.55 29.73 -9.24
CA GLY A 24 12.02 28.43 -9.59
C GLY A 24 10.63 28.29 -8.95
N LYS A 25 9.68 27.74 -9.67
CA LYS A 25 8.41 27.28 -9.10
C LYS A 25 8.78 26.50 -7.85
N GLU A 26 8.34 26.98 -6.69
CA GLU A 26 8.35 26.17 -5.48
C GLU A 26 7.52 24.93 -5.80
N GLY A 27 8.18 23.79 -5.91
CA GLY A 27 7.51 22.52 -5.94
C GLY A 27 6.64 22.46 -4.68
N SER A 28 5.42 21.98 -4.80
CA SER A 28 4.57 21.73 -3.64
C SER A 28 5.42 21.03 -2.58
N PRO A 29 5.36 21.46 -1.30
CA PRO A 29 6.13 20.78 -0.27
C PRO A 29 5.80 19.30 -0.32
N PRO A 30 6.81 18.41 -0.19
CA PRO A 30 6.55 16.99 -0.18
C PRO A 30 5.47 16.72 0.87
N VAL A 31 4.42 16.00 0.47
CA VAL A 31 3.40 15.54 1.43
C VAL A 31 4.17 14.79 2.50
N LYS A 32 4.21 15.34 3.70
CA LYS A 32 4.88 14.69 4.83
C LYS A 32 4.17 13.36 5.04
N GLY A 33 4.86 12.27 4.78
CA GLY A 33 4.44 10.97 5.30
C GLY A 33 4.27 11.04 6.82
N PRO A 34 3.57 10.07 7.44
CA PRO A 34 3.35 10.06 8.88
C PRO A 34 4.70 10.23 9.59
N GLN A 35 4.75 11.22 10.51
CA GLN A 35 5.92 11.39 11.35
C GLN A 35 5.98 10.18 12.31
N PRO A 36 7.19 9.71 12.71
CA PRO A 36 7.30 8.58 13.63
C PRO A 36 6.53 8.76 14.95
N ASP A 37 6.39 10.00 15.44
CA ASP A 37 5.65 10.33 16.66
C ASP A 37 4.12 10.30 16.49
N GLU A 38 3.61 10.27 15.25
CA GLU A 38 2.18 10.19 14.91
C GLU A 38 1.70 8.75 14.72
N LEU A 39 2.64 7.80 14.59
CA LEU A 39 2.30 6.39 14.42
C LEU A 39 1.88 5.76 15.75
N PRO A 40 0.88 4.84 15.75
CA PRO A 40 0.43 4.17 16.97
C PRO A 40 1.54 3.32 17.60
N VAL A 41 1.56 3.31 18.94
CA VAL A 41 2.42 2.44 19.73
C VAL A 41 1.60 1.26 20.24
N TYR A 42 1.87 0.07 19.73
CA TYR A 42 1.15 -1.14 20.10
C TYR A 42 1.76 -1.77 21.35
N GLN A 43 0.91 -2.09 22.33
CA GLN A 43 1.34 -2.79 23.52
C GLN A 43 1.65 -4.26 23.18
N VAL A 44 2.89 -4.68 23.45
CA VAL A 44 3.32 -6.06 23.19
C VAL A 44 2.75 -6.99 24.25
N ASN A 45 2.05 -8.05 23.83
CA ASN A 45 1.54 -9.10 24.70
C ASN A 45 2.66 -10.10 25.04
N THR A 46 3.52 -9.77 25.99
CA THR A 46 4.67 -10.61 26.36
C THR A 46 4.30 -11.99 26.95
N ALA A 47 3.06 -12.13 27.42
CA ALA A 47 2.55 -13.40 27.96
C ALA A 47 1.92 -14.31 26.89
N PHE A 48 1.81 -13.83 25.63
CA PHE A 48 1.16 -14.59 24.56
C PHE A 48 1.92 -15.89 24.25
N GLN A 49 1.15 -16.98 24.14
CA GLN A 49 1.67 -18.29 23.76
C GLN A 49 0.76 -18.92 22.69
N LEU A 50 1.37 -19.56 21.70
CA LEU A 50 0.66 -20.24 20.62
C LEU A 50 1.38 -21.56 20.25
N PRO A 51 1.42 -22.54 21.17
CA PRO A 51 2.20 -23.78 20.97
C PRO A 51 1.72 -24.62 19.78
N ASP A 52 0.47 -24.49 19.38
CA ASP A 52 -0.10 -25.25 18.25
C ASP A 52 0.24 -24.69 16.88
N SER A 53 0.81 -23.46 16.81
CA SER A 53 1.28 -22.88 15.56
C SER A 53 2.74 -23.21 15.31
N PRO A 54 3.07 -23.99 14.28
CA PRO A 54 4.45 -24.24 13.88
C PRO A 54 5.15 -22.96 13.40
N THR A 55 4.42 -22.07 12.73
CA THR A 55 4.95 -20.79 12.25
C THR A 55 5.34 -19.87 13.41
N TRP A 56 4.45 -19.73 14.40
CA TRP A 56 4.73 -18.91 15.60
C TRP A 56 5.92 -19.45 16.39
N ARG A 57 5.96 -20.78 16.64
CA ARG A 57 7.11 -21.40 17.34
C ARG A 57 8.44 -21.14 16.61
N LYS A 58 8.43 -21.28 15.27
CA LYS A 58 9.61 -21.00 14.44
C LYS A 58 10.03 -19.53 14.57
N ALA A 59 9.09 -18.58 14.53
CA ALA A 59 9.37 -17.16 14.70
C ALA A 59 9.92 -16.85 16.11
N LYS A 60 9.35 -17.44 17.16
CA LYS A 60 9.83 -17.31 18.55
C LYS A 60 11.25 -17.88 18.72
N SER A 61 11.51 -19.06 18.18
CA SER A 61 12.86 -19.66 18.21
C SER A 61 13.91 -18.82 17.47
N ARG A 62 13.50 -18.16 16.37
CA ARG A 62 14.34 -17.26 15.57
C ARG A 62 14.52 -15.88 16.20
N GLY A 63 13.64 -15.49 17.14
CA GLY A 63 13.63 -14.19 17.79
C GLY A 63 13.00 -13.07 16.95
N HIS A 64 12.34 -13.35 15.84
CA HIS A 64 11.65 -12.35 15.02
C HIS A 64 10.63 -12.97 14.06
N LEU A 65 9.64 -12.16 13.65
CA LEU A 65 8.73 -12.44 12.54
C LEU A 65 9.33 -11.98 11.21
N VAL A 66 9.04 -12.72 10.14
CA VAL A 66 9.28 -12.30 8.75
C VAL A 66 7.91 -12.08 8.10
N VAL A 67 7.57 -10.84 7.80
CA VAL A 67 6.28 -10.44 7.25
C VAL A 67 6.43 -10.03 5.80
N GLY A 68 5.65 -10.67 4.92
CA GLY A 68 5.57 -10.26 3.54
C GLY A 68 4.75 -8.98 3.40
N ALA A 69 5.21 -8.04 2.60
CA ALA A 69 4.55 -6.75 2.37
C ALA A 69 4.75 -6.25 0.94
N LYS A 70 4.03 -5.19 0.58
CA LYS A 70 4.32 -4.35 -0.60
C LYS A 70 5.37 -3.30 -0.26
N GLU A 71 5.98 -2.71 -1.31
CA GLU A 71 6.98 -1.65 -1.15
C GLU A 71 6.69 -0.40 -1.99
N ASP A 72 5.68 -0.48 -2.86
CA ASP A 72 5.39 0.50 -3.90
C ASP A 72 4.00 1.15 -3.80
N GLN A 73 3.24 0.87 -2.73
CA GLN A 73 1.86 1.35 -2.59
C GLN A 73 1.81 2.51 -1.56
N PRO A 74 1.67 3.77 -2.01
CA PRO A 74 1.66 4.92 -1.13
C PRO A 74 0.59 4.81 -0.03
N TYR A 75 0.95 5.13 1.22
CA TYR A 75 0.13 5.06 2.43
C TYR A 75 -0.35 3.66 2.84
N LEU A 76 -0.10 2.61 2.06
CA LEU A 76 -0.46 1.20 2.34
C LEU A 76 0.76 0.35 2.69
N GLY A 77 1.63 0.10 1.74
CA GLY A 77 2.89 -0.62 1.89
C GLY A 77 3.94 0.04 1.01
N GLU A 78 4.65 0.98 1.58
CA GLU A 78 5.67 1.80 0.93
C GLU A 78 7.01 1.58 1.63
N LYS A 79 8.09 1.45 0.85
CA LYS A 79 9.44 1.34 1.37
C LYS A 79 10.25 2.55 0.95
N ASP A 80 10.78 3.25 1.91
CA ASP A 80 11.70 4.35 1.65
C ASP A 80 12.99 3.81 1.01
N PRO A 81 13.37 4.25 -0.19
CA PRO A 81 14.52 3.72 -0.91
C PRO A 81 15.87 4.11 -0.28
N ALA A 82 15.92 5.20 0.50
CA ALA A 82 17.14 5.68 1.13
C ALA A 82 17.42 4.97 2.46
N THR A 83 16.37 4.73 3.25
CA THR A 83 16.49 4.14 4.60
C THR A 83 16.12 2.66 4.65
N GLY A 84 15.37 2.16 3.66
CA GLY A 84 14.82 0.81 3.63
C GLY A 84 13.65 0.60 4.60
N VAL A 85 13.16 1.66 5.25
CA VAL A 85 12.06 1.59 6.22
C VAL A 85 10.73 1.42 5.51
N TYR A 86 9.93 0.46 5.99
CA TYR A 86 8.57 0.24 5.53
C TYR A 86 7.57 1.08 6.33
N SER A 87 6.58 1.65 5.65
CA SER A 87 5.51 2.46 6.23
C SER A 87 4.18 2.24 5.51
N GLY A 88 3.08 2.68 6.12
CA GLY A 88 1.73 2.62 5.56
C GLY A 88 0.79 1.73 6.36
N PHE A 89 -0.48 1.73 5.97
CA PHE A 89 -1.56 1.09 6.72
C PHE A 89 -1.35 -0.43 6.87
N ASP A 90 -0.99 -1.14 5.80
CA ASP A 90 -0.70 -2.57 5.84
C ASP A 90 0.48 -2.88 6.77
N ILE A 91 1.47 -1.99 6.80
CA ILE A 91 2.64 -2.13 7.67
C ILE A 91 2.25 -1.95 9.14
N GLU A 92 1.37 -0.99 9.43
CA GLU A 92 0.87 -0.78 10.80
C GLU A 92 -0.05 -1.92 11.23
N ILE A 93 -0.94 -2.42 10.37
CA ILE A 93 -1.73 -3.65 10.64
C ILE A 93 -0.79 -4.84 10.96
N ALA A 94 0.27 -5.02 10.18
CA ALA A 94 1.24 -6.08 10.44
C ALA A 94 1.93 -5.94 11.81
N LYS A 95 2.33 -4.72 12.20
CA LYS A 95 2.94 -4.43 13.52
C LYS A 95 1.95 -4.61 14.67
N MET A 96 0.70 -4.20 14.49
CA MET A 96 -0.39 -4.40 15.45
C MET A 96 -0.60 -5.89 15.75
N VAL A 97 -0.68 -6.70 14.69
CA VAL A 97 -0.77 -8.17 14.79
C VAL A 97 0.47 -8.75 15.47
N ALA A 98 1.67 -8.31 15.09
CA ALA A 98 2.92 -8.78 15.71
C ALA A 98 2.94 -8.53 17.22
N ALA A 99 2.55 -7.33 17.66
CA ALA A 99 2.49 -6.97 19.07
C ALA A 99 1.51 -7.88 19.86
N TYR A 100 0.35 -8.18 19.27
CA TYR A 100 -0.62 -9.13 19.86
C TYR A 100 -0.01 -10.52 19.98
N LEU A 101 0.75 -10.99 18.97
CA LEU A 101 1.43 -12.28 18.95
C LEU A 101 2.69 -12.33 19.82
N GLY A 102 2.99 -11.27 20.58
CA GLY A 102 4.09 -11.19 21.53
C GLY A 102 5.45 -10.84 20.91
N PHE A 103 5.46 -10.09 19.80
CA PHE A 103 6.68 -9.60 19.16
C PHE A 103 6.74 -8.06 19.19
N GLY A 104 7.86 -7.53 19.62
CA GLY A 104 8.12 -6.10 19.61
C GLY A 104 8.37 -5.56 18.19
N ARG A 105 8.36 -4.22 18.05
CA ARG A 105 8.55 -3.55 16.76
C ARG A 105 9.87 -3.94 16.08
N ASP A 106 10.94 -4.07 16.86
CA ASP A 106 12.27 -4.43 16.35
C ASP A 106 12.41 -5.95 16.05
N GLU A 107 11.41 -6.74 16.43
CA GLU A 107 11.31 -8.17 16.13
C GLU A 107 10.46 -8.46 14.89
N VAL A 108 10.08 -7.43 14.12
CA VAL A 108 9.35 -7.57 12.85
C VAL A 108 10.25 -7.19 11.69
N ARG A 109 10.48 -8.13 10.78
CA ARG A 109 11.27 -7.93 9.56
C ARG A 109 10.37 -8.03 8.34
N PHE A 110 10.28 -6.94 7.58
CA PHE A 110 9.50 -6.92 6.35
C PHE A 110 10.30 -7.46 5.17
N ARG A 111 9.62 -8.16 4.28
CA ARG A 111 10.14 -8.66 3.02
C ARG A 111 9.18 -8.29 1.89
N THR A 112 9.69 -7.60 0.86
CA THR A 112 8.92 -7.31 -0.35
C THR A 112 8.53 -8.59 -1.08
N ILE A 113 7.24 -8.77 -1.36
CA ILE A 113 6.71 -9.89 -2.12
C ILE A 113 5.74 -9.36 -3.18
N ALA A 114 6.05 -9.57 -4.44
CA ALA A 114 5.18 -9.22 -5.56
C ALA A 114 3.87 -10.02 -5.53
N SER A 115 2.81 -9.47 -6.14
CA SER A 115 1.47 -10.07 -6.12
C SER A 115 1.44 -11.51 -6.63
N ALA A 116 2.23 -11.84 -7.65
CA ALA A 116 2.30 -13.17 -8.23
C ALA A 116 2.99 -14.23 -7.33
N ASN A 117 3.74 -13.79 -6.31
CA ASN A 117 4.59 -14.66 -5.51
C ASN A 117 4.08 -14.90 -4.08
N ARG A 118 2.92 -14.33 -3.70
CA ARG A 118 2.40 -14.35 -2.32
C ARG A 118 2.12 -15.75 -1.81
N GLU A 119 1.38 -16.51 -2.60
CA GLU A 119 1.01 -17.89 -2.30
C GLU A 119 2.26 -18.76 -2.13
N THR A 120 3.19 -18.70 -3.08
CA THR A 120 4.44 -19.48 -3.05
C THR A 120 5.34 -19.09 -1.87
N ALA A 121 5.42 -17.79 -1.53
CA ALA A 121 6.22 -17.34 -0.40
C ALA A 121 5.69 -17.87 0.94
N LEU A 122 4.36 -17.93 1.12
CA LEU A 122 3.70 -18.52 2.28
C LEU A 122 3.87 -20.05 2.32
N GLN A 123 3.62 -20.73 1.21
CA GLN A 123 3.74 -22.19 1.10
C GLN A 123 5.17 -22.69 1.38
N ASN A 124 6.16 -21.95 0.94
CA ASN A 124 7.58 -22.29 1.15
C ASN A 124 8.14 -21.81 2.50
N GLY A 125 7.33 -21.17 3.35
CA GLY A 125 7.75 -20.64 4.65
C GLY A 125 8.85 -19.57 4.54
N GLN A 126 8.88 -18.82 3.44
CA GLN A 126 9.78 -17.68 3.22
C GLN A 126 9.36 -16.47 4.06
N ILE A 127 8.08 -16.39 4.39
CA ILE A 127 7.43 -15.42 5.27
C ILE A 127 6.52 -16.15 6.25
N ASP A 128 6.28 -15.57 7.42
CA ASP A 128 5.42 -16.15 8.45
C ASP A 128 3.95 -15.80 8.21
N TYR A 129 3.68 -14.57 7.77
CA TYR A 129 2.39 -14.13 7.26
C TYR A 129 2.59 -12.98 6.25
N TYR A 130 1.53 -12.62 5.54
CA TYR A 130 1.56 -11.60 4.50
C TYR A 130 0.48 -10.54 4.72
N VAL A 131 0.86 -9.26 4.74
CA VAL A 131 -0.04 -8.10 4.78
C VAL A 131 0.34 -7.16 3.64
N GLY A 132 -0.54 -7.00 2.66
CA GLY A 132 -0.22 -6.21 1.47
C GLY A 132 -1.34 -6.26 0.44
N THR A 133 -2.46 -5.57 0.73
CA THR A 133 -3.62 -5.46 -0.19
C THR A 133 -4.02 -6.82 -0.79
N TYR A 134 -4.20 -7.83 0.08
CA TYR A 134 -4.35 -9.21 -0.34
C TYR A 134 -5.80 -9.65 -0.30
N THR A 135 -6.49 -9.49 -1.42
CA THR A 135 -7.90 -9.89 -1.56
C THR A 135 -8.11 -11.35 -1.21
N ILE A 136 -9.00 -11.61 -0.26
CA ILE A 136 -9.51 -12.93 0.08
C ILE A 136 -10.42 -13.41 -1.05
N ASN A 137 -10.15 -14.60 -1.58
CA ASN A 137 -11.07 -15.29 -2.50
C ASN A 137 -10.91 -16.82 -2.43
N ASP A 138 -11.88 -17.54 -2.97
CA ASP A 138 -11.94 -19.02 -2.87
C ASP A 138 -10.78 -19.73 -3.57
N MET A 139 -10.25 -19.16 -4.65
CA MET A 139 -9.10 -19.75 -5.35
C MET A 139 -7.85 -19.69 -4.47
N ARG A 140 -7.63 -18.56 -3.82
CA ARG A 140 -6.49 -18.37 -2.91
C ARG A 140 -6.64 -19.17 -1.62
N LYS A 141 -7.88 -19.28 -1.07
CA LYS A 141 -8.16 -20.13 0.11
C LYS A 141 -7.79 -21.60 -0.12
N LYS A 142 -7.73 -22.09 -1.37
CA LYS A 142 -7.23 -23.44 -1.68
C LYS A 142 -5.71 -23.58 -1.51
N LEU A 143 -4.96 -22.48 -1.53
CA LEU A 143 -3.50 -22.45 -1.53
C LEU A 143 -2.93 -21.97 -0.18
N VAL A 144 -3.58 -21.02 0.47
CA VAL A 144 -3.16 -20.37 1.72
C VAL A 144 -4.35 -20.15 2.64
N GLY A 145 -4.10 -19.92 3.94
CA GLY A 145 -5.10 -19.46 4.89
C GLY A 145 -5.22 -17.94 4.87
N PHE A 146 -6.37 -17.41 5.27
CA PHE A 146 -6.62 -15.98 5.44
C PHE A 146 -7.23 -15.68 6.78
N ALA A 147 -6.73 -14.69 7.49
CA ALA A 147 -7.37 -14.01 8.60
C ALA A 147 -7.93 -12.66 8.13
N GLY A 148 -8.96 -12.18 8.80
CA GLY A 148 -9.64 -10.93 8.46
C GLY A 148 -11.01 -11.14 7.80
N PRO A 149 -11.48 -10.21 6.94
CA PRO A 149 -10.74 -9.09 6.36
C PRO A 149 -10.47 -7.95 7.35
N TYR A 150 -9.42 -7.16 7.09
CA TYR A 150 -9.11 -5.96 7.87
C TYR A 150 -9.50 -4.64 7.14
N TYR A 151 -9.79 -4.72 5.85
CA TYR A 151 -10.22 -3.59 5.02
C TYR A 151 -11.09 -4.08 3.87
N MET A 152 -12.02 -3.25 3.40
CA MET A 152 -12.82 -3.52 2.21
C MET A 152 -12.49 -2.49 1.15
N ALA A 153 -11.85 -2.94 0.07
CA ALA A 153 -11.56 -2.15 -1.12
C ALA A 153 -12.48 -2.52 -2.27
N GLY A 154 -12.37 -1.81 -3.39
CA GLY A 154 -13.03 -2.14 -4.64
C GLY A 154 -12.13 -1.79 -5.83
N GLN A 155 -12.14 -2.61 -6.88
CA GLN A 155 -11.38 -2.30 -8.10
C GLN A 155 -11.89 -1.03 -8.75
N SER A 156 -10.97 -0.14 -9.16
CA SER A 156 -11.27 1.12 -9.85
C SER A 156 -10.23 1.38 -10.94
N LEU A 157 -10.28 2.57 -11.53
CA LEU A 157 -9.39 3.02 -12.59
C LEU A 157 -8.66 4.30 -12.16
N LEU A 158 -7.39 4.40 -12.50
CA LEU A 158 -6.59 5.61 -12.42
C LEU A 158 -6.23 6.03 -13.83
N VAL A 159 -6.47 7.29 -14.13
CA VAL A 159 -6.17 7.89 -15.43
C VAL A 159 -5.46 9.23 -15.22
N ARG A 160 -4.85 9.75 -16.27
CA ARG A 160 -4.32 11.13 -16.25
C ARG A 160 -5.47 12.14 -16.14
N THR A 161 -5.21 13.32 -15.62
CA THR A 161 -6.22 14.38 -15.46
C THR A 161 -6.79 14.86 -16.80
N ASP A 162 -6.02 14.77 -17.91
CA ASP A 162 -6.43 15.10 -19.27
C ASP A 162 -7.21 13.99 -20.00
N GLU A 163 -7.38 12.81 -19.38
CA GLU A 163 -8.19 11.73 -19.95
C GLU A 163 -9.68 11.97 -19.66
N HIS A 164 -10.53 11.96 -20.69
CA HIS A 164 -11.96 12.23 -20.59
C HIS A 164 -12.85 11.11 -21.14
N ASP A 165 -12.27 10.13 -21.83
CA ASP A 165 -13.02 9.06 -22.51
C ASP A 165 -13.17 7.80 -21.64
N ILE A 166 -12.37 7.67 -20.56
CA ILE A 166 -12.41 6.53 -19.64
C ILE A 166 -13.12 6.95 -18.35
N ASN A 167 -14.38 6.54 -18.17
CA ASN A 167 -15.23 6.83 -17.02
C ASN A 167 -15.64 5.59 -16.25
N GLY A 168 -15.41 4.39 -16.81
CA GLY A 168 -15.72 3.11 -16.22
C GLY A 168 -15.06 1.96 -16.96
N PRO A 169 -15.20 0.73 -16.47
CA PRO A 169 -14.57 -0.43 -17.09
C PRO A 169 -15.13 -0.77 -18.49
N GLU A 170 -16.33 -0.30 -18.82
CA GLU A 170 -16.97 -0.43 -20.15
C GLU A 170 -16.24 0.36 -21.25
N ASP A 171 -15.48 1.39 -20.88
CA ASP A 171 -14.73 2.26 -21.82
C ASP A 171 -13.35 1.69 -22.16
N LEU A 172 -12.98 0.55 -21.61
CA LEU A 172 -11.63 -0.04 -21.74
C LEU A 172 -11.39 -0.74 -23.06
N ALA A 173 -12.41 -0.90 -23.93
CA ALA A 173 -12.24 -1.58 -25.23
C ALA A 173 -11.22 -0.84 -26.11
N GLY A 174 -10.13 -1.53 -26.51
CA GLY A 174 -9.02 -0.97 -27.30
C GLY A 174 -8.05 -0.09 -26.53
N LYS A 175 -8.29 0.18 -25.24
CA LYS A 175 -7.39 0.95 -24.37
C LYS A 175 -6.31 0.04 -23.78
N ARG A 176 -5.10 0.58 -23.61
CA ARG A 176 -3.98 -0.09 -22.93
C ARG A 176 -4.18 0.07 -21.42
N VAL A 177 -4.46 -1.03 -20.75
CA VAL A 177 -4.80 -1.06 -19.32
C VAL A 177 -3.72 -1.81 -18.55
N CYS A 178 -3.07 -1.15 -17.61
CA CYS A 178 -2.01 -1.75 -16.80
C CYS A 178 -2.52 -2.23 -15.45
N SER A 179 -2.04 -3.38 -15.00
CA SER A 179 -2.26 -3.90 -13.65
C SER A 179 -1.11 -4.79 -13.21
N ALA A 180 -0.97 -5.03 -11.90
CA ALA A 180 0.06 -5.93 -11.39
C ALA A 180 -0.28 -7.40 -11.68
N THR A 181 0.67 -8.16 -12.23
CA THR A 181 0.52 -9.60 -12.48
C THR A 181 0.20 -10.35 -11.18
N GLY A 182 -0.71 -11.34 -11.25
CA GLY A 182 -1.15 -12.11 -10.08
C GLY A 182 -2.14 -11.39 -9.14
N SER A 183 -2.53 -10.14 -9.46
CA SER A 183 -3.60 -9.43 -8.76
C SER A 183 -4.99 -9.87 -9.24
N THR A 184 -6.02 -9.67 -8.40
CA THR A 184 -7.43 -9.85 -8.77
C THR A 184 -7.84 -8.87 -9.87
N PRO A 185 -7.47 -7.58 -9.82
CA PRO A 185 -7.73 -6.62 -10.89
C PRO A 185 -7.17 -7.06 -12.26
N TYR A 186 -5.93 -7.57 -12.29
CA TYR A 186 -5.34 -8.11 -13.52
C TYR A 186 -6.18 -9.25 -14.11
N GLN A 187 -6.58 -10.22 -13.26
CA GLN A 187 -7.38 -11.35 -13.69
C GLN A 187 -8.76 -10.92 -14.19
N ARG A 188 -9.40 -9.98 -13.52
CA ARG A 188 -10.72 -9.44 -13.91
C ARG A 188 -10.67 -8.76 -15.27
N ILE A 189 -9.68 -7.92 -15.55
CA ILE A 189 -9.56 -7.31 -16.88
C ILE A 189 -9.38 -8.40 -17.94
N LYS A 190 -8.54 -9.41 -17.67
CA LYS A 190 -8.31 -10.51 -18.59
C LYS A 190 -9.55 -11.33 -18.90
N SER A 191 -10.42 -11.58 -17.91
CA SER A 191 -11.62 -12.41 -18.05
C SER A 191 -12.83 -11.62 -18.54
N ASP A 192 -13.10 -10.47 -17.92
CA ASP A 192 -14.37 -9.76 -18.06
C ASP A 192 -14.33 -8.66 -19.13
N TYR A 193 -13.11 -8.14 -19.40
CA TYR A 193 -12.90 -7.05 -20.37
C TYR A 193 -11.87 -7.42 -21.45
N PRO A 194 -12.06 -8.54 -22.18
CA PRO A 194 -11.06 -9.09 -23.13
C PRO A 194 -10.77 -8.21 -24.35
N LYS A 195 -11.55 -7.15 -24.56
CA LYS A 195 -11.28 -6.13 -25.60
C LYS A 195 -10.27 -5.07 -25.16
N ALA A 196 -9.94 -4.99 -23.89
CA ALA A 196 -8.86 -4.14 -23.38
C ALA A 196 -7.50 -4.74 -23.76
N ILE A 197 -6.53 -3.89 -24.03
CA ILE A 197 -5.13 -4.31 -24.26
C ILE A 197 -4.45 -4.35 -22.89
N LEU A 198 -4.49 -5.54 -22.26
CA LEU A 198 -3.96 -5.72 -20.91
C LEU A 198 -2.43 -5.74 -20.90
N VAL A 199 -1.83 -4.88 -20.07
CA VAL A 199 -0.38 -4.80 -19.80
C VAL A 199 -0.14 -5.22 -18.35
N GLY A 200 0.84 -6.10 -18.10
CA GLY A 200 1.15 -6.61 -16.78
C GLY A 200 2.59 -6.31 -16.36
N TYR A 201 2.77 -5.79 -15.13
CA TYR A 201 4.08 -5.64 -14.49
C TYR A 201 4.04 -6.24 -13.07
N ASP A 202 5.17 -6.31 -12.40
CA ASP A 202 5.27 -6.87 -11.05
C ASP A 202 4.77 -5.89 -9.97
N THR A 203 4.83 -4.59 -10.25
CA THR A 203 4.46 -3.50 -9.32
C THR A 203 3.49 -2.51 -9.97
N TYR A 204 2.70 -1.83 -9.14
CA TYR A 204 1.81 -0.75 -9.62
C TYR A 204 2.56 0.54 -9.90
N SER A 205 3.69 0.79 -9.24
CA SER A 205 4.54 1.95 -9.53
C SER A 205 4.98 1.98 -11.00
N ILE A 206 5.39 0.83 -11.56
CA ILE A 206 5.73 0.72 -12.98
C ILE A 206 4.50 1.02 -13.86
N CYS A 207 3.30 0.55 -13.48
CA CYS A 207 2.08 0.88 -14.21
C CYS A 207 1.80 2.39 -14.20
N VAL A 208 1.98 3.06 -13.05
CA VAL A 208 1.77 4.51 -12.91
C VAL A 208 2.80 5.31 -13.71
N ASP A 209 4.07 4.90 -13.70
CA ASP A 209 5.11 5.53 -14.52
C ASP A 209 4.77 5.43 -16.02
N ASN A 210 4.26 4.27 -16.46
CA ASN A 210 3.80 4.07 -17.83
C ASN A 210 2.53 4.89 -18.14
N LEU A 211 1.66 5.13 -17.18
CA LEU A 211 0.50 6.01 -17.33
C LEU A 211 0.92 7.46 -17.53
N LEU A 212 1.84 7.96 -16.69
CA LEU A 212 2.38 9.32 -16.77
C LEU A 212 3.15 9.57 -18.06
N THR A 213 3.79 8.55 -18.62
CA THR A 213 4.56 8.63 -19.88
C THR A 213 3.74 8.22 -21.11
N TYR A 214 2.41 8.13 -21.01
CA TYR A 214 1.49 7.81 -22.11
C TYR A 214 1.73 6.43 -22.77
N GLN A 215 2.42 5.52 -22.09
CA GLN A 215 2.63 4.15 -22.57
C GLN A 215 1.37 3.27 -22.33
N VAL A 216 0.57 3.61 -21.32
CA VAL A 216 -0.73 3.04 -21.08
C VAL A 216 -1.79 4.13 -20.90
N ASP A 217 -3.08 3.77 -21.06
CA ASP A 217 -4.18 4.71 -21.04
C ASP A 217 -4.86 4.74 -19.66
N ALA A 218 -4.81 3.62 -18.92
CA ALA A 218 -5.32 3.50 -17.56
C ALA A 218 -4.47 2.52 -16.74
N VAL A 219 -4.47 2.73 -15.42
CA VAL A 219 -4.04 1.73 -14.44
C VAL A 219 -5.28 1.25 -13.70
N THR A 220 -5.39 -0.06 -13.49
CA THR A 220 -6.50 -0.63 -12.72
C THR A 220 -5.98 -1.45 -11.56
N THR A 221 -6.49 -1.14 -10.39
CA THR A 221 -6.34 -1.89 -9.14
C THR A 221 -7.38 -1.41 -8.14
N ASP A 222 -7.22 -1.79 -6.88
CA ASP A 222 -8.12 -1.42 -5.80
C ASP A 222 -8.03 0.08 -5.50
N ASP A 223 -9.17 0.69 -5.22
CA ASP A 223 -9.35 2.12 -4.99
C ASP A 223 -8.41 2.65 -3.89
N ALA A 224 -8.21 1.90 -2.81
CA ALA A 224 -7.29 2.26 -1.74
C ALA A 224 -5.84 2.48 -2.25
N ILE A 225 -5.39 1.66 -3.22
CA ILE A 225 -4.07 1.80 -3.85
C ILE A 225 -4.05 3.02 -4.77
N LEU A 226 -5.09 3.17 -5.61
CA LEU A 226 -5.18 4.28 -6.58
C LEU A 226 -5.28 5.64 -5.91
N ILE A 227 -6.02 5.73 -4.80
CA ILE A 227 -6.14 6.95 -3.98
C ILE A 227 -4.74 7.39 -3.50
N GLY A 228 -3.90 6.45 -3.09
CA GLY A 228 -2.53 6.74 -2.68
C GLY A 228 -1.70 7.38 -3.80
N TYR A 229 -1.75 6.82 -5.00
CA TYR A 229 -1.04 7.39 -6.16
C TYR A 229 -1.62 8.74 -6.60
N ALA A 230 -2.96 8.88 -6.65
CA ALA A 230 -3.61 10.14 -7.00
C ALA A 230 -3.27 11.25 -5.98
N ALA A 231 -3.20 10.93 -4.69
CA ALA A 231 -2.82 11.89 -3.65
C ALA A 231 -1.34 12.33 -3.74
N LYS A 232 -0.45 11.49 -4.30
CA LYS A 232 0.97 11.85 -4.55
C LYS A 232 1.16 12.72 -5.79
N ALA A 233 0.23 12.65 -6.77
CA ALA A 233 0.30 13.38 -8.03
C ALA A 233 -1.08 13.98 -8.44
N PRO A 234 -1.68 14.86 -7.61
CA PRO A 234 -3.06 15.30 -7.80
C PRO A 234 -3.28 16.16 -9.07
N ASP A 235 -2.22 16.81 -9.56
CA ASP A 235 -2.27 17.61 -10.79
C ASP A 235 -2.18 16.74 -12.06
N GLU A 236 -1.73 15.50 -11.93
CA GLU A 236 -1.46 14.62 -13.07
C GLU A 236 -2.42 13.42 -13.14
N LEU A 237 -2.93 12.94 -11.99
CA LEU A 237 -3.69 11.71 -11.87
C LEU A 237 -5.05 11.92 -11.21
N LYS A 238 -6.05 11.21 -11.70
CA LYS A 238 -7.40 11.15 -11.10
C LYS A 238 -7.97 9.74 -11.14
N ILE A 239 -8.85 9.43 -10.18
CA ILE A 239 -9.64 8.21 -10.20
C ILE A 239 -10.80 8.40 -11.16
N ALA A 240 -11.05 7.43 -12.04
CA ALA A 240 -12.13 7.42 -12.99
C ALA A 240 -13.21 6.40 -12.58
N GLY A 241 -14.46 6.88 -12.55
CA GLY A 241 -15.62 6.07 -12.24
C GLY A 241 -15.76 5.70 -10.76
N LYS A 242 -16.59 4.68 -10.51
CA LYS A 242 -16.81 4.11 -9.17
C LYS A 242 -16.14 2.75 -9.09
N PRO A 243 -15.83 2.25 -7.89
CA PRO A 243 -15.40 0.87 -7.71
C PRO A 243 -16.42 -0.11 -8.31
N PHE A 244 -15.92 -1.12 -9.04
CA PHE A 244 -16.74 -2.09 -9.75
C PHE A 244 -16.52 -3.53 -9.26
N SER A 245 -15.92 -3.71 -8.09
CA SER A 245 -15.80 -4.99 -7.39
C SER A 245 -15.79 -4.80 -5.87
N GLN A 246 -15.73 -5.93 -5.15
CA GLN A 246 -15.44 -5.97 -3.71
C GLN A 246 -14.16 -6.77 -3.51
N GLU A 247 -13.18 -6.16 -2.86
CA GLU A 247 -11.85 -6.71 -2.65
C GLU A 247 -11.53 -6.70 -1.13
N PRO A 248 -12.02 -7.73 -0.37
CA PRO A 248 -11.76 -7.83 1.06
C PRO A 248 -10.27 -8.15 1.30
N TYR A 249 -9.55 -7.24 1.96
CA TYR A 249 -8.14 -7.45 2.30
C TYR A 249 -7.97 -8.32 3.52
N GLY A 250 -7.29 -9.44 3.37
CA GLY A 250 -6.95 -10.33 4.46
C GLY A 250 -5.45 -10.48 4.66
N ILE A 251 -5.11 -11.10 5.78
CA ILE A 251 -3.74 -11.47 6.13
C ILE A 251 -3.54 -12.94 5.73
N GLY A 252 -2.62 -13.16 4.78
CA GLY A 252 -2.27 -14.50 4.32
C GLY A 252 -1.38 -15.23 5.31
N VAL A 253 -1.68 -16.50 5.57
CA VAL A 253 -0.90 -17.40 6.44
C VAL A 253 -0.67 -18.74 5.76
N PRO A 254 0.29 -19.58 6.19
CA PRO A 254 0.39 -20.95 5.73
C PRO A 254 -0.93 -21.68 5.91
N ARG A 255 -1.39 -22.39 4.88
CA ARG A 255 -2.75 -22.98 4.81
C ARG A 255 -3.08 -23.86 6.00
N SER A 256 -2.15 -24.69 6.45
CA SER A 256 -2.35 -25.65 7.55
C SER A 256 -2.23 -25.04 8.93
N ASP A 257 -1.78 -23.77 9.06
CA ASP A 257 -1.60 -23.13 10.38
C ASP A 257 -2.88 -22.39 10.82
N ASN A 258 -3.92 -23.16 11.14
CA ASN A 258 -5.17 -22.61 11.61
C ASN A 258 -5.03 -21.90 12.98
N ALA A 259 -4.10 -22.36 13.82
CA ALA A 259 -3.84 -21.71 15.10
C ALA A 259 -3.36 -20.27 14.89
N LEU A 260 -2.39 -20.05 13.99
CA LEU A 260 -1.93 -18.71 13.65
C LEU A 260 -3.05 -17.86 13.03
N ARG A 261 -3.83 -18.44 12.11
CA ARG A 261 -4.95 -17.76 11.47
C ARG A 261 -5.95 -17.21 12.51
N PHE A 262 -6.42 -18.04 13.42
CA PHE A 262 -7.36 -17.62 14.46
C PHE A 262 -6.76 -16.60 15.42
N ALA A 263 -5.48 -16.76 15.78
CA ALA A 263 -4.80 -15.77 16.62
C ALA A 263 -4.67 -14.39 15.91
N ILE A 264 -4.50 -14.37 14.61
CA ILE A 264 -4.50 -13.13 13.83
C ILE A 264 -5.90 -12.52 13.74
N ASP A 265 -6.96 -13.34 13.58
CA ASP A 265 -8.34 -12.88 13.66
C ASP A 265 -8.65 -12.23 15.03
N ASP A 266 -8.14 -12.82 16.11
CA ASP A 266 -8.28 -12.25 17.47
C ASP A 266 -7.48 -10.95 17.62
N ALA A 267 -6.28 -10.87 17.02
CA ALA A 267 -5.47 -9.66 17.00
C ALA A 267 -6.18 -8.51 16.28
N LEU A 268 -6.79 -8.78 15.12
CA LEU A 268 -7.57 -7.80 14.36
C LEU A 268 -8.77 -7.31 15.18
N ALA A 269 -9.56 -8.23 15.76
CA ALA A 269 -10.71 -7.88 16.61
C ALA A 269 -10.30 -7.04 17.83
N ALA A 270 -9.18 -7.40 18.48
CA ALA A 270 -8.63 -6.62 19.58
C ALA A 270 -8.16 -5.23 19.14
N GLY A 271 -7.50 -5.14 17.98
CA GLY A 271 -7.02 -3.88 17.40
C GLY A 271 -8.17 -2.92 17.06
N GLU A 272 -9.27 -3.43 16.52
CA GLU A 272 -10.50 -2.67 16.28
C GLU A 272 -11.11 -2.17 17.59
N LYS A 273 -11.30 -3.07 18.55
CA LYS A 273 -11.89 -2.76 19.86
C LYS A 273 -11.09 -1.72 20.64
N ASN A 274 -9.75 -1.77 20.55
CA ASN A 274 -8.84 -0.86 21.26
C ASN A 274 -8.58 0.44 20.48
N GLY A 275 -9.17 0.61 19.28
CA GLY A 275 -8.98 1.79 18.44
C GLY A 275 -7.66 1.81 17.67
N TYR A 276 -6.81 0.80 17.76
CA TYR A 276 -5.53 0.73 17.07
C TYR A 276 -5.68 0.70 15.55
N TRP A 277 -6.72 -0.01 15.05
CA TRP A 277 -7.04 -0.03 13.62
C TRP A 277 -7.29 1.38 13.08
N LYS A 278 -8.12 2.16 13.80
CA LYS A 278 -8.44 3.54 13.40
C LYS A 278 -7.22 4.45 13.49
N GLN A 279 -6.42 4.35 14.55
CA GLN A 279 -5.18 5.11 14.70
C GLN A 279 -4.19 4.80 13.57
N ALA A 280 -4.05 3.51 13.20
CA ALA A 280 -3.22 3.09 12.08
C ALA A 280 -3.71 3.70 10.76
N TYR A 281 -5.03 3.65 10.52
CA TYR A 281 -5.64 4.24 9.33
C TYR A 281 -5.41 5.76 9.25
N ASP A 282 -5.75 6.49 10.32
CA ASP A 282 -5.64 7.96 10.36
C ASP A 282 -4.19 8.43 10.16
N ALA A 283 -3.23 7.72 10.75
CA ALA A 283 -1.80 8.05 10.65
C ALA A 283 -1.17 7.63 9.29
N THR A 284 -1.88 6.92 8.44
CA THR A 284 -1.35 6.39 7.17
C THR A 284 -2.29 6.63 5.99
N LEU A 285 -3.18 5.69 5.66
CA LEU A 285 -4.07 5.79 4.50
C LEU A 285 -5.00 7.00 4.59
N GLY A 286 -5.41 7.42 5.78
CA GLY A 286 -6.18 8.64 6.03
C GLY A 286 -5.50 9.93 5.54
N LEU A 287 -4.16 9.94 5.43
CA LEU A 287 -3.40 11.07 4.87
C LEU A 287 -3.66 11.29 3.37
N SER A 288 -4.27 10.33 2.69
CA SER A 288 -4.77 10.51 1.33
C SER A 288 -6.02 11.40 1.24
N GLY A 289 -6.56 11.83 2.39
CA GLY A 289 -7.77 12.67 2.49
C GLY A 289 -9.08 11.88 2.55
N VAL A 290 -9.03 10.54 2.56
CA VAL A 290 -10.21 9.68 2.67
C VAL A 290 -10.47 9.33 4.14
N PRO A 291 -11.67 9.61 4.68
CA PRO A 291 -12.00 9.26 6.06
C PRO A 291 -11.97 7.75 6.31
N ALA A 292 -11.63 7.36 7.55
CA ALA A 292 -11.64 5.96 7.94
C ALA A 292 -13.04 5.35 7.78
N PRO A 293 -13.18 4.27 6.99
CA PRO A 293 -14.43 3.52 6.94
C PRO A 293 -14.62 2.70 8.23
N GLN A 294 -15.79 2.08 8.37
CA GLN A 294 -15.95 1.05 9.38
C GLN A 294 -15.15 -0.19 8.97
N PRO A 295 -14.38 -0.81 9.88
CA PRO A 295 -13.74 -2.08 9.60
C PRO A 295 -14.79 -3.14 9.18
N PRO A 296 -14.48 -3.99 8.19
CA PRO A 296 -15.38 -5.07 7.82
C PRO A 296 -15.45 -6.14 8.90
N PRO A 297 -16.57 -6.88 9.04
CA PRO A 297 -16.64 -7.99 9.98
C PRO A 297 -15.64 -9.08 9.60
N ILE A 298 -14.97 -9.65 10.60
CA ILE A 298 -13.98 -10.73 10.43
C ILE A 298 -14.69 -12.03 10.03
N ASP A 299 -14.25 -12.64 8.94
CA ASP A 299 -14.74 -13.93 8.45
C ASP A 299 -13.93 -15.09 9.07
N ARG A 300 -14.45 -15.67 10.16
CA ARG A 300 -13.85 -16.82 10.83
C ARG A 300 -14.31 -18.13 10.21
N TYR A 301 -13.98 -18.38 8.96
CA TYR A 301 -14.37 -19.65 8.33
C TYR A 301 -13.71 -20.87 9.02
N PRO A 302 -14.32 -22.07 8.92
CA PRO A 302 -13.83 -23.30 9.58
C PRO A 302 -12.39 -23.63 9.21
N ALA A 303 -11.72 -24.39 10.07
CA ALA A 303 -10.41 -24.98 9.76
C ALA A 303 -10.52 -25.87 8.51
N SER A 304 -9.55 -25.75 7.60
CA SER A 304 -9.47 -26.50 6.34
C SER A 304 -8.67 -27.79 6.52
#